data_a98d5bc16eaafe1bdd34663f6f2edd98
#
_entry.id   a98d5bc16eaafe1bdd34663f6f2edd98
#
_cell.length_a   1.000
_cell.length_b   1.000
_cell.length_c   1.000
_cell.angle_alpha   90.00
_cell.angle_beta   90.00
_cell.angle_gamma   90.00
#
_symmetry.space_group_name_H-M   'P 1'
#
loop_
_entity.id
_entity.type
_entity.pdbx_description
1 polymer ?
#
loop_
_entity_poly.entity_id
_entity_poly.type
_entity_poly.pdbx_seq_one_letter_code
_entity_poly.pdbx_strand_id
1 'polypeptide(L)'
;MKKIFFLLFVALLGNWASAQITDYSVFDKKFNFYVANDLGRNGYYDQKPIAELMGVMAENGTDPEFVLAAGDVHHFEGVRSVNDPLW
;
A
#
# COMPACT_ATOMS: atom_id res chain seq x y z
N MET A 1 -14.09 -35.31 19.61
CA MET A 1 -13.53 -35.09 18.27
C MET A 1 -13.97 -33.76 17.63
N LYS A 2 -15.24 -33.38 17.66
CA LYS A 2 -15.70 -32.12 17.01
C LYS A 2 -15.06 -30.85 17.60
N LYS A 3 -14.75 -30.79 18.90
CA LYS A 3 -14.10 -29.65 19.53
C LYS A 3 -12.63 -29.47 19.13
N ILE A 4 -11.92 -30.56 18.84
CA ILE A 4 -10.54 -30.53 18.42
C ILE A 4 -10.42 -29.99 16.99
N PHE A 5 -11.34 -30.35 16.07
CA PHE A 5 -11.41 -29.83 14.72
C PHE A 5 -11.67 -28.32 14.69
N PHE A 6 -12.53 -27.81 15.56
CA PHE A 6 -12.85 -26.40 15.66
C PHE A 6 -11.62 -25.59 16.14
N LEU A 7 -10.90 -26.07 17.15
CA LEU A 7 -9.68 -25.46 17.66
C LEU A 7 -8.56 -25.44 16.60
N LEU A 8 -8.41 -26.51 15.81
CA LEU A 8 -7.45 -26.55 14.71
C LEU A 8 -7.79 -25.55 13.61
N PHE A 9 -9.07 -25.40 13.28
CA PHE A 9 -9.53 -24.46 12.27
C PHE A 9 -9.31 -22.99 12.71
N VAL A 10 -9.57 -22.67 13.98
CA VAL A 10 -9.30 -21.33 14.54
C VAL A 10 -7.81 -21.05 14.59
N ALA A 11 -6.97 -22.03 14.90
CA ALA A 11 -5.51 -21.87 14.88
C ALA A 11 -4.97 -21.63 13.46
N LEU A 12 -5.54 -22.28 12.45
CA LEU A 12 -5.21 -22.04 11.03
C LEU A 12 -5.60 -20.62 10.57
N LEU A 13 -6.77 -20.13 10.98
CA LEU A 13 -7.21 -18.77 10.67
C LEU A 13 -6.33 -17.71 11.36
N GLY A 14 -5.88 -17.97 12.58
CA GLY A 14 -4.96 -17.08 13.31
C GLY A 14 -3.61 -16.89 12.63
N ASN A 15 -3.12 -17.91 11.92
CA ASN A 15 -1.86 -17.81 11.18
C ASN A 15 -1.95 -16.99 9.88
N TRP A 16 -3.13 -16.77 9.34
CA TRP A 16 -3.33 -15.93 8.16
C TRP A 16 -3.30 -14.43 8.49
N ALA A 17 -3.55 -14.04 9.74
CA ALA A 17 -3.53 -12.66 10.18
C ALA A 17 -2.12 -12.07 10.38
N SER A 18 -1.06 -12.89 10.28
CA SER A 18 0.32 -12.47 10.54
C SER A 18 1.14 -12.16 9.29
N ALA A 19 0.49 -11.95 8.13
CA ALA A 19 1.16 -11.64 6.87
C ALA A 19 1.59 -10.17 6.73
N GLN A 20 1.39 -9.32 7.75
CA GLN A 20 1.88 -7.95 7.74
C GLN A 20 3.36 -7.91 8.13
N ILE A 21 4.14 -7.20 7.33
CA ILE A 21 5.52 -6.87 7.70
C ILE A 21 5.44 -5.94 8.91
N THR A 22 5.86 -6.44 10.06
CA THR A 22 5.91 -5.68 11.33
C THR A 22 7.32 -5.26 11.69
N ASP A 23 8.33 -5.82 11.05
CA ASP A 23 9.73 -5.50 11.26
C ASP A 23 10.28 -4.72 10.04
N TYR A 24 10.47 -3.44 10.23
CA TYR A 24 11.03 -2.53 9.22
C TYR A 24 12.54 -2.39 9.29
N SER A 25 13.22 -3.09 10.20
CA SER A 25 14.68 -3.01 10.37
C SER A 25 15.44 -3.41 9.11
N VAL A 26 14.83 -4.22 8.24
CA VAL A 26 15.40 -4.61 6.95
C VAL A 26 15.64 -3.42 6.01
N PHE A 27 14.95 -2.30 6.23
CA PHE A 27 15.06 -1.07 5.44
C PHE A 27 16.01 -0.05 6.06
N ASP A 28 16.47 -0.28 7.30
CA ASP A 28 17.31 0.66 8.03
C ASP A 28 18.64 0.91 7.29
N LYS A 29 19.01 2.19 7.16
CA LYS A 29 20.23 2.63 6.46
C LYS A 29 20.34 2.19 4.99
N LYS A 30 19.20 1.90 4.35
CA LYS A 30 19.15 1.57 2.93
C LYS A 30 18.53 2.71 2.14
N PHE A 31 18.80 2.73 0.85
CA PHE A 31 18.12 3.59 -0.09
C PHE A 31 16.76 2.97 -0.42
N ASN A 32 15.70 3.60 0.02
CA ASN A 32 14.33 3.12 -0.16
C ASN A 32 13.52 4.10 -0.99
N PHE A 33 12.61 3.60 -1.79
CA PHE A 33 11.61 4.40 -2.49
C PHE A 33 10.34 3.58 -2.71
N TYR A 34 9.23 4.29 -2.94
CA TYR A 34 7.97 3.65 -3.31
C TYR A 34 7.77 3.72 -4.81
N VAL A 35 7.17 2.68 -5.36
CA VAL A 35 6.62 2.68 -6.70
C VAL A 35 5.10 2.63 -6.57
N ALA A 36 4.42 3.63 -7.10
CA ALA A 36 2.97 3.71 -7.07
C ALA A 36 2.42 4.02 -8.45
N ASN A 37 1.30 3.42 -8.79
CA ASN A 37 0.57 3.69 -10.02
C ASN A 37 -0.92 3.89 -9.71
N ASP A 38 -1.71 4.23 -10.72
CA ASP A 38 -3.15 4.51 -10.56
C ASP A 38 -3.46 5.65 -9.58
N LEU A 39 -2.60 6.64 -9.50
CA LEU A 39 -2.72 7.77 -8.57
C LEU A 39 -3.85 8.74 -8.94
N GLY A 40 -4.36 8.67 -10.15
CA GLY A 40 -5.38 9.58 -10.68
C GLY A 40 -6.82 9.22 -10.31
N ARG A 41 -7.06 8.56 -9.20
CA ARG A 41 -8.40 8.11 -8.77
C ARG A 41 -9.16 9.11 -7.90
N ASN A 42 -8.61 10.29 -7.64
CA ASN A 42 -9.24 11.35 -6.83
C ASN A 42 -9.66 10.89 -5.41
N GLY A 43 -8.99 9.93 -4.84
CA GLY A 43 -9.28 9.37 -3.53
C GLY A 43 -10.42 8.34 -3.52
N TYR A 44 -10.90 7.90 -4.67
CA TYR A 44 -11.88 6.81 -4.78
C TYR A 44 -11.22 5.43 -4.54
N TYR A 45 -12.05 4.44 -4.31
CA TYR A 45 -11.65 3.05 -4.00
C TYR A 45 -10.77 3.01 -2.75
N ASP A 46 -9.78 2.16 -2.74
CA ASP A 46 -8.87 1.99 -1.60
C ASP A 46 -7.66 2.96 -1.61
N GLN A 47 -7.70 4.01 -2.43
CA GLN A 47 -6.58 4.94 -2.58
C GLN A 47 -6.18 5.61 -1.25
N LYS A 48 -7.15 6.10 -0.49
CA LYS A 48 -6.88 6.77 0.80
C LYS A 48 -6.31 5.82 1.85
N PRO A 49 -6.93 4.65 2.13
CA PRO A 49 -6.36 3.68 3.06
C PRO A 49 -4.95 3.22 2.69
N ILE A 50 -4.68 3.03 1.40
CA ILE A 50 -3.34 2.65 0.92
C ILE A 50 -2.35 3.79 1.16
N ALA A 51 -2.71 5.02 0.86
CA ALA A 51 -1.85 6.18 1.09
C ALA A 51 -1.54 6.38 2.60
N GLU A 52 -2.52 6.18 3.46
CA GLU A 52 -2.32 6.20 4.92
C GLU A 52 -1.36 5.10 5.36
N LEU A 53 -1.52 3.89 4.86
CA LEU A 53 -0.61 2.78 5.17
C LEU A 53 0.82 3.09 4.70
N MET A 54 1.00 3.65 3.51
CA MET A 54 2.31 4.07 3.01
C MET A 54 2.95 5.11 3.94
N GLY A 55 2.17 6.06 4.46
CA GLY A 55 2.61 7.05 5.44
C GLY A 55 3.06 6.42 6.75
N VAL A 56 2.27 5.50 7.28
CA VAL A 56 2.62 4.75 8.51
C VAL A 56 3.90 3.94 8.32
N MET A 57 4.08 3.30 7.18
CA MET A 57 5.29 2.56 6.87
C MET A 57 6.51 3.49 6.77
N ALA A 58 6.35 4.67 6.17
CA ALA A 58 7.41 5.67 6.07
C ALA A 58 7.88 6.14 7.46
N GLU A 59 6.93 6.43 8.35
CA GLU A 59 7.23 6.87 9.71
C GLU A 59 7.88 5.77 10.57
N ASN A 60 7.54 4.51 10.33
CA ASN A 60 7.98 3.38 11.16
C ASN A 60 9.24 2.67 10.65
N GLY A 61 9.85 3.13 9.57
CA GLY A 61 11.16 2.63 9.20
C GLY A 61 11.50 2.47 7.74
N THR A 62 10.56 2.59 6.79
CA THR A 62 10.93 2.52 5.38
C THR A 62 11.61 3.79 4.90
N ASP A 63 11.27 4.94 5.50
CA ASP A 63 11.86 6.26 5.24
C ASP A 63 12.22 6.49 3.75
N PRO A 64 11.22 6.49 2.86
CA PRO A 64 11.48 6.54 1.43
C PRO A 64 11.99 7.91 0.99
N GLU A 65 12.97 7.92 0.11
CA GLU A 65 13.55 9.14 -0.46
C GLU A 65 12.58 9.84 -1.43
N PHE A 66 11.78 9.06 -2.16
CA PHE A 66 10.80 9.56 -3.11
C PHE A 66 9.74 8.51 -3.44
N VAL A 67 8.72 8.94 -4.16
CA VAL A 67 7.72 8.06 -4.77
C VAL A 67 7.84 8.14 -6.29
N LEU A 68 8.01 7.00 -6.94
CA LEU A 68 8.00 6.90 -8.40
C LEU A 68 6.56 6.65 -8.85
N ALA A 69 5.99 7.61 -9.59
CA ALA A 69 4.69 7.45 -10.23
C ALA A 69 4.85 6.66 -11.54
N ALA A 70 4.43 5.39 -11.53
CA ALA A 70 4.69 4.46 -12.61
C ALA A 70 3.67 4.51 -13.77
N GLY A 71 2.58 5.26 -13.62
CA GLY A 71 1.57 5.43 -14.66
C GLY A 71 0.18 5.65 -14.09
N ASP A 72 -0.78 5.88 -15.00
CA ASP A 72 -2.18 6.16 -14.67
C ASP A 72 -2.34 7.30 -13.63
N VAL A 73 -1.58 8.36 -13.84
CA VAL A 73 -1.58 9.54 -12.97
C VAL A 73 -2.88 10.33 -13.10
N HIS A 74 -3.55 10.23 -14.25
CA HIS A 74 -4.86 10.81 -14.51
C HIS A 74 -5.80 9.78 -15.13
N HIS A 75 -6.87 9.46 -14.46
CA HIS A 75 -7.92 8.58 -14.96
C HIS A 75 -9.08 9.42 -15.52
N PHE A 76 -9.75 8.92 -16.57
CA PHE A 76 -9.52 7.67 -17.31
C PHE A 76 -8.77 7.91 -18.62
N GLU A 77 -8.81 9.12 -19.14
CA GLU A 77 -8.33 9.48 -20.47
C GLU A 77 -6.98 10.21 -20.45
N GLY A 78 -6.49 10.54 -19.25
CA GLY A 78 -5.32 11.40 -19.10
C GLY A 78 -5.63 12.87 -19.38
N VAL A 79 -4.59 13.67 -19.48
CA VAL A 79 -4.65 15.10 -19.79
C VAL A 79 -4.65 15.29 -21.29
N ARG A 80 -5.63 16.03 -21.82
CA ARG A 80 -5.83 16.23 -23.26
C ARG A 80 -4.98 17.35 -23.83
N SER A 81 -4.67 18.35 -23.02
CA SER A 81 -3.89 19.53 -23.41
C SER A 81 -3.37 20.26 -22.16
N VAL A 82 -2.52 21.25 -22.35
CA VAL A 82 -2.06 22.15 -21.27
C VAL A 82 -3.17 23.03 -20.70
N ASN A 83 -4.31 23.11 -21.39
CA ASN A 83 -5.48 23.86 -20.93
C ASN A 83 -6.55 22.94 -20.31
N ASP A 84 -6.27 21.65 -20.17
CA ASP A 84 -7.17 20.72 -19.52
C ASP A 84 -7.24 21.03 -18.02
N PRO A 85 -8.44 21.06 -17.41
CA PRO A 85 -8.57 21.27 -15.96
C PRO A 85 -7.83 20.25 -15.10
N LEU A 86 -7.46 19.09 -15.65
CA LEU A 86 -6.67 18.06 -14.98
C LEU A 86 -5.17 18.29 -15.02
N TRP A 87 -4.70 19.31 -15.79
CA TRP A 87 -3.27 19.62 -15.91
C TRP A 87 -2.69 20.27 -14.66
#